data_5fa812c0738ec3e40a56aa619cdbddaf
#
_entry.id   5fa812c0738ec3e40a56aa619cdbddaf
#
_cell.length_a   1.000
_cell.length_b   1.000
_cell.length_c   1.000
_cell.angle_alpha   90.00
_cell.angle_beta   90.00
_cell.angle_gamma   90.00
#
_symmetry.space_group_name_H-M   'P 1'
#
loop_
_entity.id
_entity.type
_entity.pdbx_description
1 polymer ?
#
loop_
_entity_poly.entity_id
_entity_poly.type
_entity_poly.pdbx_seq_one_letter_code
_entity_poly.pdbx_strand_id
1 'polypeptide(L)'
;MKRYSFIAIIIVFLMIFTGCNGPDNTTPAPGIISLPSTTPIPPENAPEAISNEAIRESDCTVISLDGNSISCESNAVTVSGTSATIISGGDYLISGTLDDGMIIIDAKGEAVRLMLKSVSISNSSSAAIYIRKADSVTIQTAAGTENTLSNSGSYTTIDENNIDAVVFSKSDITLGGSGMLNIFGNGSSGHGIVSKDRVLVSGGSYSIAVPQSGICGKDGIEITGGTFEIDCRKTAIKAENDDDASLGNAVLSSCKLNLTAGNHGIYTTASLKLFNVELTLSASERGINCDGDITVSGGNLDIASSDDALHAKGNITVHTGNMHISSGDDAFHSDAAITVNSGSIDIYRSHEGLEGLTVIINGGNIDIVSDDDGINASGGDSSDVSGDKPDPFSVEPDAYIYIAGGMVNVDAGGDGLDTNGSIFVTGGDIRVSGSTRGADGAIDYNGNAVITGGTLIAAGMSEM
;
A
#
# COMPACT_ATOMS: atom_id res chain seq x y z
N MET A 1 -4.22 36.47 37.65
CA MET A 1 -4.41 36.37 36.21
C MET A 1 -3.60 37.47 35.52
N LYS A 2 -2.41 37.11 35.03
CA LYS A 2 -1.60 38.03 34.22
C LYS A 2 -1.77 37.60 32.75
N ARG A 3 -2.34 38.46 31.96
CA ARG A 3 -2.45 38.33 30.51
C ARG A 3 -1.09 38.62 29.89
N TYR A 4 -0.49 37.67 29.21
CA TYR A 4 0.66 37.92 28.35
C TYR A 4 0.12 38.20 26.95
N SER A 5 0.44 39.40 26.44
CA SER A 5 0.16 39.77 25.06
C SER A 5 1.31 39.23 24.20
N PHE A 6 0.98 38.34 23.29
CA PHE A 6 1.91 37.93 22.23
C PHE A 6 1.99 39.04 21.19
N ILE A 7 3.18 39.53 20.93
CA ILE A 7 3.47 40.44 19.82
C ILE A 7 3.92 39.56 18.66
N ALA A 8 3.06 39.40 17.63
CA ALA A 8 3.46 38.81 16.37
C ALA A 8 4.35 39.81 15.62
N ILE A 9 5.59 39.46 15.38
CA ILE A 9 6.47 40.24 14.51
C ILE A 9 6.30 39.71 13.10
N ILE A 10 5.60 40.48 12.26
CA ILE A 10 5.53 40.24 10.81
C ILE A 10 6.78 40.83 10.19
N ILE A 11 7.72 40.00 9.75
CA ILE A 11 8.89 40.43 8.97
C ILE A 11 8.56 40.25 7.49
N VAL A 12 8.22 41.34 6.83
CA VAL A 12 8.10 41.39 5.36
C VAL A 12 9.45 41.82 4.83
N PHE A 13 10.22 40.90 4.24
CA PHE A 13 11.46 41.25 3.54
C PHE A 13 11.12 41.68 2.11
N LEU A 14 11.16 42.99 1.87
CA LEU A 14 11.17 43.56 0.52
C LEU A 14 12.65 43.86 0.17
N MET A 15 13.31 42.98 -0.57
CA MET A 15 14.67 43.28 -1.06
C MET A 15 14.59 44.11 -2.34
N ILE A 16 14.96 45.41 -2.24
CA ILE A 16 15.17 46.27 -3.40
C ILE A 16 16.68 46.23 -3.69
N PHE A 17 17.08 45.66 -4.81
CA PHE A 17 18.45 45.74 -5.29
C PHE A 17 18.69 47.08 -5.99
N THR A 18 19.45 47.96 -5.37
CA THR A 18 20.07 49.08 -6.08
C THR A 18 21.54 48.73 -6.32
N GLY A 19 21.90 48.61 -7.59
CA GLY A 19 23.30 48.37 -7.98
C GLY A 19 24.20 49.53 -7.66
N CYS A 20 25.36 49.24 -7.05
CA CYS A 20 26.52 50.15 -7.02
C CYS A 20 27.73 49.41 -7.61
N ASN A 21 28.27 49.94 -8.69
CA ASN A 21 29.54 49.50 -9.28
C ASN A 21 30.72 49.93 -8.39
N GLY A 22 31.59 48.99 -7.99
CA GLY A 22 32.87 49.22 -7.37
C GLY A 22 33.84 48.08 -7.73
N PRO A 23 35.15 48.27 -7.76
CA PRO A 23 36.08 47.50 -8.58
C PRO A 23 36.49 46.15 -7.97
N ASP A 24 36.74 45.22 -8.87
CA ASP A 24 37.42 43.92 -8.83
C ASP A 24 38.02 43.45 -7.50
N ASN A 25 37.38 42.46 -6.89
CA ASN A 25 38.02 41.39 -6.17
C ASN A 25 37.42 40.08 -6.65
N THR A 26 38.25 39.23 -7.26
CA THR A 26 37.85 37.89 -7.76
C THR A 26 37.59 36.95 -6.61
N THR A 27 36.43 37.03 -6.02
CA THR A 27 35.78 35.89 -5.36
C THR A 27 35.08 35.10 -6.43
N PRO A 28 35.16 33.75 -6.44
CA PRO A 28 34.31 32.94 -7.36
C PRO A 28 32.87 33.37 -7.16
N ALA A 29 32.16 33.60 -8.26
CA ALA A 29 30.75 33.87 -8.23
C ALA A 29 30.08 32.70 -7.49
N PRO A 30 29.13 32.95 -6.57
CA PRO A 30 28.32 31.87 -5.99
C PRO A 30 27.74 31.09 -7.15
N GLY A 31 27.95 29.76 -7.14
CA GLY A 31 27.39 28.86 -8.17
C GLY A 31 25.91 29.17 -8.32
N ILE A 32 25.44 29.26 -9.55
CA ILE A 32 24.00 29.41 -9.81
C ILE A 32 23.37 28.12 -9.27
N ILE A 33 22.69 28.21 -8.11
CA ILE A 33 21.93 27.14 -7.58
C ILE A 33 20.76 26.94 -8.57
N SER A 34 20.87 25.91 -9.42
CA SER A 34 19.76 25.55 -10.31
C SER A 34 18.67 24.94 -9.45
N LEU A 35 17.47 25.53 -9.48
CA LEU A 35 16.30 24.92 -8.87
C LEU A 35 16.11 23.50 -9.43
N PRO A 36 15.75 22.52 -8.59
CA PRO A 36 15.39 21.19 -9.07
C PRO A 36 14.34 21.28 -10.18
N SER A 37 14.48 20.46 -11.21
CA SER A 37 13.47 20.41 -12.29
C SER A 37 12.30 19.56 -11.80
N THR A 38 11.30 20.19 -11.20
CA THR A 38 10.11 19.53 -10.72
C THR A 38 8.99 19.64 -11.76
N THR A 39 9.09 18.90 -12.85
CA THR A 39 7.95 18.74 -13.74
C THR A 39 7.02 17.73 -13.07
N PRO A 40 5.77 18.09 -12.69
CA PRO A 40 4.86 17.12 -12.11
C PRO A 40 4.72 15.92 -13.04
N ILE A 41 4.93 14.72 -12.50
CA ILE A 41 4.69 13.48 -13.25
C ILE A 41 3.17 13.39 -13.44
N PRO A 42 2.66 13.33 -14.68
CA PRO A 42 1.22 13.20 -14.90
C PRO A 42 0.72 11.89 -14.29
N PRO A 43 -0.50 11.86 -13.70
CA PRO A 43 -1.05 10.63 -13.17
C PRO A 43 -1.20 9.60 -14.29
N GLU A 44 -0.84 8.36 -13.99
CA GLU A 44 -1.14 7.23 -14.88
C GLU A 44 -2.67 7.01 -14.96
N ASN A 45 -3.12 6.42 -16.03
CA ASN A 45 -4.52 6.00 -16.12
C ASN A 45 -4.75 4.79 -15.20
N ALA A 46 -5.94 4.75 -14.57
CA ALA A 46 -6.36 3.55 -13.87
C ALA A 46 -6.36 2.33 -14.83
N PRO A 47 -6.06 1.12 -14.33
CA PRO A 47 -6.11 -0.07 -15.17
C PRO A 47 -7.51 -0.29 -15.71
N GLU A 48 -7.60 -0.94 -16.87
CA GLU A 48 -8.88 -1.41 -17.40
C GLU A 48 -9.46 -2.45 -16.43
N ALA A 49 -10.80 -2.45 -16.30
CA ALA A 49 -11.46 -3.44 -15.49
C ALA A 49 -11.16 -4.86 -16.01
N ILE A 50 -10.80 -5.77 -15.11
CA ILE A 50 -10.58 -7.18 -15.45
C ILE A 50 -11.85 -7.73 -16.08
N SER A 51 -11.73 -8.22 -17.31
CA SER A 51 -12.85 -8.83 -18.02
C SER A 51 -13.25 -10.15 -17.33
N ASN A 52 -14.49 -10.23 -16.90
CA ASN A 52 -15.02 -11.41 -16.23
C ASN A 52 -16.38 -11.75 -16.85
N GLU A 53 -16.37 -12.57 -17.91
CA GLU A 53 -17.60 -13.04 -18.51
C GLU A 53 -18.45 -13.79 -17.51
N ALA A 54 -19.75 -13.43 -17.43
CA ALA A 54 -20.67 -14.09 -16.54
C ALA A 54 -20.86 -15.56 -16.94
N ILE A 55 -20.67 -16.46 -15.99
CA ILE A 55 -20.96 -17.88 -16.17
C ILE A 55 -22.48 -18.06 -16.21
N ARG A 56 -22.97 -18.83 -17.18
CA ARG A 56 -24.41 -19.15 -17.28
C ARG A 56 -24.66 -20.50 -16.65
N GLU A 57 -25.51 -20.55 -15.62
CA GLU A 57 -25.84 -21.79 -14.91
C GLU A 57 -26.31 -22.91 -15.83
N SER A 58 -27.07 -22.58 -16.90
CA SER A 58 -27.59 -23.58 -17.87
C SER A 58 -26.49 -24.32 -18.63
N ASP A 59 -25.28 -23.75 -18.71
CA ASP A 59 -24.22 -24.28 -19.54
C ASP A 59 -23.16 -25.02 -18.69
N CYS A 60 -23.36 -25.03 -17.36
CA CYS A 60 -22.41 -25.60 -16.42
C CYS A 60 -22.57 -27.11 -16.24
N THR A 61 -21.45 -27.78 -16.07
CA THR A 61 -21.40 -29.10 -15.42
C THR A 61 -21.68 -28.92 -13.93
N VAL A 62 -22.68 -29.62 -13.41
CA VAL A 62 -23.15 -29.49 -12.03
C VAL A 62 -22.38 -30.42 -11.11
N ILE A 63 -21.82 -29.87 -10.04
CA ILE A 63 -21.23 -30.61 -8.91
C ILE A 63 -22.05 -30.31 -7.67
N SER A 64 -22.74 -31.33 -7.15
CA SER A 64 -23.57 -31.20 -5.95
C SER A 64 -22.88 -31.80 -4.75
N LEU A 65 -22.85 -31.04 -3.65
CA LEU A 65 -22.23 -31.38 -2.38
C LEU A 65 -23.33 -31.71 -1.37
N ASP A 66 -23.21 -32.86 -0.67
CA ASP A 66 -24.20 -33.32 0.31
C ASP A 66 -23.47 -33.97 1.52
N GLY A 67 -23.06 -33.13 2.48
CA GLY A 67 -22.36 -33.53 3.70
C GLY A 67 -21.03 -34.22 3.40
N ASN A 68 -21.00 -35.52 3.39
CA ASN A 68 -19.81 -36.33 3.12
C ASN A 68 -19.81 -36.98 1.72
N SER A 69 -20.61 -36.49 0.80
CA SER A 69 -20.70 -37.01 -0.56
C SER A 69 -20.69 -35.93 -1.62
N ILE A 70 -20.18 -36.28 -2.78
CA ILE A 70 -20.17 -35.42 -3.96
C ILE A 70 -20.80 -36.21 -5.10
N SER A 71 -21.68 -35.56 -5.86
CA SER A 71 -22.27 -36.13 -7.07
C SER A 71 -22.01 -35.24 -8.27
N CYS A 72 -21.64 -35.87 -9.38
CA CYS A 72 -21.50 -35.25 -10.70
C CYS A 72 -21.70 -36.33 -11.78
N GLU A 73 -22.52 -36.04 -12.79
CA GLU A 73 -22.79 -36.99 -13.87
C GLU A 73 -21.79 -36.88 -15.07
N SER A 74 -20.86 -35.93 -15.00
CA SER A 74 -19.90 -35.66 -16.09
C SER A 74 -18.62 -36.45 -15.95
N ASN A 75 -18.08 -36.98 -17.05
CA ASN A 75 -16.75 -37.57 -17.13
C ASN A 75 -15.61 -36.52 -16.98
N ALA A 76 -15.95 -35.23 -17.03
CA ALA A 76 -15.00 -34.15 -16.79
C ALA A 76 -14.61 -33.99 -15.29
N VAL A 77 -15.30 -34.75 -14.40
CA VAL A 77 -15.06 -34.72 -12.96
C VAL A 77 -14.90 -36.14 -12.45
N THR A 78 -13.83 -36.38 -11.72
CA THR A 78 -13.61 -37.64 -11.00
C THR A 78 -13.87 -37.44 -9.52
N VAL A 79 -14.81 -38.23 -8.96
CA VAL A 79 -15.12 -38.16 -7.53
C VAL A 79 -14.48 -39.35 -6.81
N SER A 80 -13.80 -39.06 -5.70
CA SER A 80 -13.17 -40.07 -4.83
C SER A 80 -13.37 -39.68 -3.36
N GLY A 81 -14.30 -40.39 -2.68
CA GLY A 81 -14.67 -40.02 -1.32
C GLY A 81 -15.28 -38.61 -1.27
N THR A 82 -14.71 -37.75 -0.44
CA THR A 82 -15.07 -36.32 -0.30
C THR A 82 -14.21 -35.38 -1.16
N SER A 83 -13.57 -35.90 -2.20
CA SER A 83 -12.78 -35.08 -3.14
C SER A 83 -13.34 -35.19 -4.55
N ALA A 84 -13.55 -34.08 -5.23
CA ALA A 84 -13.88 -34.00 -6.65
C ALA A 84 -12.71 -33.38 -7.41
N THR A 85 -12.19 -34.08 -8.42
CA THR A 85 -11.15 -33.56 -9.31
C THR A 85 -11.73 -33.21 -10.66
N ILE A 86 -11.69 -31.94 -11.03
CA ILE A 86 -12.04 -31.42 -12.35
C ILE A 86 -10.82 -31.65 -13.26
N ILE A 87 -11.02 -32.43 -14.34
CA ILE A 87 -9.94 -32.87 -15.23
C ILE A 87 -10.03 -32.30 -16.65
N SER A 88 -11.05 -31.47 -16.92
CA SER A 88 -11.25 -30.81 -18.21
C SER A 88 -11.65 -29.38 -18.03
N GLY A 89 -11.36 -28.53 -19.01
CA GLY A 89 -11.82 -27.15 -19.08
C GLY A 89 -13.35 -27.05 -19.20
N GLY A 90 -13.88 -25.87 -18.91
CA GLY A 90 -15.30 -25.54 -19.01
C GLY A 90 -15.87 -24.87 -17.79
N ASP A 91 -17.20 -24.77 -17.77
CA ASP A 91 -17.96 -24.11 -16.71
C ASP A 91 -18.56 -25.13 -15.75
N TYR A 92 -18.39 -24.88 -14.46
CA TYR A 92 -18.84 -25.77 -13.39
C TYR A 92 -19.66 -24.99 -12.37
N LEU A 93 -20.87 -25.48 -12.08
CA LEU A 93 -21.71 -24.98 -11.00
C LEU A 93 -21.52 -25.88 -9.77
N ILE A 94 -21.05 -25.31 -8.69
CA ILE A 94 -20.87 -25.99 -7.41
C ILE A 94 -21.91 -25.47 -6.43
N SER A 95 -22.65 -26.39 -5.75
CA SER A 95 -23.64 -26.02 -4.76
C SER A 95 -23.73 -27.04 -3.63
N GLY A 96 -24.20 -26.63 -2.45
CA GLY A 96 -24.41 -27.48 -1.30
C GLY A 96 -23.25 -27.44 -0.30
N THR A 97 -23.21 -28.43 0.59
CA THR A 97 -22.29 -28.49 1.73
C THR A 97 -21.37 -29.68 1.65
N LEU A 98 -20.08 -29.49 1.94
CA LEU A 98 -19.11 -30.57 2.08
C LEU A 98 -18.41 -30.38 3.45
N ASP A 99 -18.69 -31.32 4.37
CA ASP A 99 -18.29 -31.18 5.79
C ASP A 99 -16.76 -31.34 5.99
N ASP A 100 -16.13 -32.26 5.22
CA ASP A 100 -14.69 -32.46 5.19
C ASP A 100 -14.24 -32.98 3.83
N GLY A 101 -13.82 -32.09 2.95
CA GLY A 101 -13.43 -32.44 1.59
C GLY A 101 -12.87 -31.31 0.77
N MET A 102 -12.73 -31.54 -0.54
CA MET A 102 -11.94 -30.66 -1.40
C MET A 102 -12.43 -30.71 -2.85
N ILE A 103 -12.37 -29.56 -3.51
CA ILE A 103 -12.43 -29.45 -4.97
C ILE A 103 -11.01 -29.30 -5.50
N ILE A 104 -10.58 -30.20 -6.38
CA ILE A 104 -9.27 -30.16 -7.03
C ILE A 104 -9.46 -29.79 -8.51
N ILE A 105 -8.61 -28.94 -9.05
CA ILE A 105 -8.57 -28.60 -10.47
C ILE A 105 -7.25 -29.13 -11.04
N ASP A 106 -7.31 -30.09 -11.97
CA ASP A 106 -6.18 -30.68 -12.67
C ASP A 106 -6.50 -30.79 -14.17
N ALA A 107 -6.77 -29.64 -14.80
CA ALA A 107 -7.15 -29.49 -16.21
C ALA A 107 -6.03 -28.81 -16.99
N LYS A 108 -4.91 -29.52 -17.19
CA LYS A 108 -3.68 -28.99 -17.77
C LYS A 108 -3.88 -28.34 -19.13
N GLY A 109 -3.56 -27.06 -19.25
CA GLY A 109 -3.63 -26.28 -20.49
C GLY A 109 -5.07 -25.91 -20.89
N GLU A 110 -6.01 -25.98 -19.96
CA GLU A 110 -7.40 -25.61 -20.18
C GLU A 110 -7.85 -24.58 -19.15
N ALA A 111 -8.80 -23.72 -19.53
CA ALA A 111 -9.44 -22.76 -18.65
C ALA A 111 -10.60 -23.42 -17.91
N VAL A 112 -10.69 -23.21 -16.60
CA VAL A 112 -11.76 -23.70 -15.75
C VAL A 112 -12.47 -22.54 -15.07
N ARG A 113 -13.80 -22.49 -15.18
CA ARG A 113 -14.61 -21.47 -14.51
C ARG A 113 -15.57 -22.10 -13.52
N LEU A 114 -15.48 -21.70 -12.26
CA LEU A 114 -16.33 -22.18 -11.17
C LEU A 114 -17.36 -21.12 -10.82
N MET A 115 -18.63 -21.48 -10.80
CA MET A 115 -19.69 -20.71 -10.17
C MET A 115 -20.03 -21.33 -8.82
N LEU A 116 -19.81 -20.60 -7.75
CA LEU A 116 -20.19 -20.98 -6.39
C LEU A 116 -21.61 -20.46 -6.09
N LYS A 117 -22.53 -21.36 -5.77
CA LYS A 117 -23.93 -21.06 -5.50
C LYS A 117 -24.38 -21.66 -4.17
N SER A 118 -24.33 -20.86 -3.11
CA SER A 118 -24.63 -21.30 -1.73
C SER A 118 -23.78 -22.52 -1.33
N VAL A 119 -22.47 -22.38 -1.50
CA VAL A 119 -21.49 -23.43 -1.22
C VAL A 119 -20.99 -23.29 0.21
N SER A 120 -20.84 -24.42 0.91
CA SER A 120 -20.06 -24.50 2.14
C SER A 120 -19.10 -25.67 2.05
N ILE A 121 -17.79 -25.41 1.98
CA ILE A 121 -16.75 -26.44 1.97
C ILE A 121 -15.83 -26.23 3.16
N SER A 122 -15.71 -27.26 4.00
CA SER A 122 -14.68 -27.32 5.04
C SER A 122 -13.65 -28.39 4.69
N ASN A 123 -12.41 -28.18 5.08
CA ASN A 123 -11.37 -29.21 4.99
C ASN A 123 -10.53 -29.20 6.27
N SER A 124 -10.37 -30.35 6.89
CA SER A 124 -9.61 -30.47 8.15
C SER A 124 -8.10 -30.63 7.95
N SER A 125 -7.65 -30.88 6.73
CA SER A 125 -6.26 -31.29 6.46
C SER A 125 -5.59 -30.60 5.26
N SER A 126 -6.32 -29.73 4.53
CA SER A 126 -5.79 -29.07 3.33
C SER A 126 -6.68 -27.90 2.88
N ALA A 127 -6.52 -27.46 1.64
CA ALA A 127 -7.37 -26.44 1.00
C ALA A 127 -8.81 -26.94 0.79
N ALA A 128 -9.78 -26.04 0.83
CA ALA A 128 -11.14 -26.31 0.34
C ALA A 128 -11.17 -26.35 -1.20
N ILE A 129 -10.38 -25.49 -1.85
CA ILE A 129 -10.17 -25.49 -3.31
C ILE A 129 -8.66 -25.53 -3.58
N TYR A 130 -8.23 -26.55 -4.32
CA TYR A 130 -6.84 -26.72 -4.75
C TYR A 130 -6.71 -26.71 -6.27
N ILE A 131 -6.10 -25.68 -6.82
CA ILE A 131 -5.77 -25.58 -8.24
C ILE A 131 -4.36 -26.15 -8.44
N ARG A 132 -4.31 -27.40 -8.90
CA ARG A 132 -3.06 -28.13 -9.17
C ARG A 132 -2.44 -27.74 -10.49
N LYS A 133 -3.28 -27.70 -11.54
CA LYS A 133 -2.91 -27.32 -12.91
C LYS A 133 -4.12 -26.80 -13.68
N ALA A 134 -3.98 -25.68 -14.32
CA ALA A 134 -4.91 -25.14 -15.32
C ALA A 134 -4.13 -24.13 -16.17
N ASP A 135 -4.69 -23.68 -17.27
CA ASP A 135 -4.21 -22.50 -17.97
C ASP A 135 -4.63 -21.24 -17.18
N SER A 136 -5.88 -21.22 -16.75
CA SER A 136 -6.42 -20.18 -15.87
C SER A 136 -7.62 -20.73 -15.10
N VAL A 137 -7.87 -20.17 -13.89
CA VAL A 137 -9.06 -20.52 -13.11
C VAL A 137 -9.81 -19.27 -12.73
N THR A 138 -11.10 -19.26 -13.02
CA THR A 138 -12.02 -18.20 -12.56
C THR A 138 -12.97 -18.76 -11.51
N ILE A 139 -13.12 -18.08 -10.37
CA ILE A 139 -14.11 -18.39 -9.34
C ILE A 139 -15.08 -17.22 -9.24
N GLN A 140 -16.33 -17.44 -9.57
CA GLN A 140 -17.42 -16.47 -9.46
C GLN A 140 -18.42 -16.89 -8.40
N THR A 141 -18.87 -15.95 -7.59
CA THR A 141 -19.99 -16.14 -6.66
C THR A 141 -21.29 -15.76 -7.35
N ALA A 142 -22.30 -16.64 -7.28
CA ALA A 142 -23.62 -16.36 -7.85
C ALA A 142 -24.31 -15.21 -7.09
N ALA A 143 -25.07 -14.41 -7.81
CA ALA A 143 -25.75 -13.24 -7.26
C ALA A 143 -26.68 -13.61 -6.08
N GLY A 144 -26.62 -12.86 -4.99
CA GLY A 144 -27.48 -13.03 -3.81
C GLY A 144 -27.21 -14.31 -3.02
N THR A 145 -26.07 -14.98 -3.24
CA THR A 145 -25.64 -16.15 -2.48
C THR A 145 -24.52 -15.82 -1.52
N GLU A 146 -24.44 -16.61 -0.47
CA GLU A 146 -23.34 -16.62 0.48
C GLU A 146 -22.61 -17.96 0.34
N ASN A 147 -21.29 -17.90 0.21
CA ASN A 147 -20.44 -19.05 0.01
C ASN A 147 -19.35 -19.05 1.08
N THR A 148 -19.04 -20.21 1.62
CA THR A 148 -18.05 -20.37 2.69
C THR A 148 -17.03 -21.43 2.30
N LEU A 149 -15.76 -21.06 2.36
CA LEU A 149 -14.64 -21.97 2.22
C LEU A 149 -13.80 -21.91 3.50
N SER A 150 -13.46 -23.07 4.08
CA SER A 150 -12.74 -23.07 5.34
C SER A 150 -11.72 -24.20 5.45
N ASN A 151 -10.66 -23.92 6.24
CA ASN A 151 -9.82 -24.97 6.81
C ASN A 151 -10.06 -25.00 8.32
N SER A 152 -10.48 -26.16 8.83
CA SER A 152 -10.80 -26.36 10.25
C SER A 152 -9.68 -27.00 11.07
N GLY A 153 -8.55 -27.34 10.45
CA GLY A 153 -7.47 -28.06 11.11
C GLY A 153 -6.08 -27.63 10.70
N SER A 154 -5.32 -28.56 10.13
CA SER A 154 -3.94 -28.35 9.69
C SER A 154 -3.81 -28.45 8.17
N TYR A 155 -2.63 -28.17 7.67
CA TYR A 155 -2.31 -28.36 6.26
C TYR A 155 -1.29 -29.49 6.12
N THR A 156 -1.59 -30.43 5.22
CA THR A 156 -0.71 -31.54 4.86
C THR A 156 -0.25 -31.38 3.42
N THR A 157 0.97 -31.79 3.15
CA THR A 157 1.52 -31.80 1.79
C THR A 157 0.74 -32.75 0.89
N ILE A 158 0.33 -32.27 -0.27
CA ILE A 158 -0.31 -33.08 -1.33
C ILE A 158 0.55 -32.96 -2.59
N ASP A 159 0.88 -34.07 -3.23
CA ASP A 159 1.67 -34.11 -4.45
C ASP A 159 3.00 -33.33 -4.33
N GLU A 160 3.70 -33.45 -3.22
CA GLU A 160 4.95 -32.72 -2.91
C GLU A 160 4.77 -31.18 -2.84
N ASN A 161 3.53 -30.68 -2.91
CA ASN A 161 3.24 -29.26 -2.76
C ASN A 161 2.87 -28.96 -1.30
N ASN A 162 3.47 -27.92 -0.78
CA ASN A 162 3.09 -27.36 0.51
C ASN A 162 1.85 -26.49 0.29
N ILE A 163 0.68 -27.05 0.57
CA ILE A 163 -0.61 -26.36 0.48
C ILE A 163 -0.87 -25.75 1.83
N ASP A 164 -0.92 -24.44 1.90
CA ASP A 164 -0.99 -23.67 3.13
C ASP A 164 -2.08 -22.56 3.11
N ALA A 165 -3.09 -22.74 2.27
CA ALA A 165 -4.19 -21.79 2.13
C ALA A 165 -5.56 -22.50 2.00
N VAL A 166 -6.63 -21.79 2.34
CA VAL A 166 -8.01 -22.26 2.13
C VAL A 166 -8.32 -22.39 0.65
N VAL A 167 -7.84 -21.44 -0.16
CA VAL A 167 -7.81 -21.53 -1.62
C VAL A 167 -6.36 -21.46 -2.06
N PHE A 168 -5.85 -22.53 -2.65
CA PHE A 168 -4.46 -22.61 -3.08
C PHE A 168 -4.37 -22.86 -4.59
N SER A 169 -3.63 -22.01 -5.29
CA SER A 169 -3.43 -22.10 -6.73
C SER A 169 -1.95 -22.18 -7.14
N LYS A 170 -1.66 -22.97 -8.18
CA LYS A 170 -0.38 -22.99 -8.90
C LYS A 170 -0.47 -22.33 -10.27
N SER A 171 -1.58 -21.63 -10.53
CA SER A 171 -1.86 -20.91 -11.79
C SER A 171 -2.52 -19.59 -11.45
N ASP A 172 -2.63 -18.70 -12.42
CA ASP A 172 -3.42 -17.48 -12.29
C ASP A 172 -4.83 -17.81 -11.80
N ILE A 173 -5.30 -17.05 -10.81
CA ILE A 173 -6.66 -17.14 -10.30
C ILE A 173 -7.38 -15.81 -10.47
N THR A 174 -8.57 -15.86 -11.06
CA THR A 174 -9.46 -14.72 -11.17
C THR A 174 -10.67 -14.90 -10.26
N LEU A 175 -10.93 -13.91 -9.41
CA LEU A 175 -12.09 -13.89 -8.52
C LEU A 175 -13.10 -12.86 -9.00
N GLY A 176 -14.40 -13.17 -8.79
CA GLY A 176 -15.47 -12.24 -9.17
C GLY A 176 -16.86 -12.72 -8.78
N GLY A 177 -17.86 -12.19 -9.47
CA GLY A 177 -19.26 -12.43 -9.17
C GLY A 177 -19.85 -11.34 -8.27
N SER A 178 -21.08 -11.54 -7.79
CA SER A 178 -21.79 -10.54 -6.99
C SER A 178 -22.41 -11.10 -5.71
N GLY A 179 -22.10 -12.35 -5.37
CA GLY A 179 -22.39 -12.95 -4.07
C GLY A 179 -21.26 -12.69 -3.07
N MET A 180 -21.42 -13.22 -1.85
CA MET A 180 -20.43 -13.16 -0.78
C MET A 180 -19.54 -14.41 -0.81
N LEU A 181 -18.25 -14.24 -0.59
CA LEU A 181 -17.30 -15.32 -0.33
C LEU A 181 -16.66 -15.12 1.03
N ASN A 182 -16.97 -16.04 1.95
CA ASN A 182 -16.35 -16.10 3.27
C ASN A 182 -15.21 -17.13 3.25
N ILE A 183 -14.05 -16.76 3.79
CA ILE A 183 -12.86 -17.61 3.88
C ILE A 183 -12.35 -17.62 5.31
N PHE A 184 -12.35 -18.79 5.92
CA PHE A 184 -11.99 -18.96 7.32
C PHE A 184 -10.86 -19.98 7.51
N GLY A 185 -9.89 -19.62 8.33
CA GLY A 185 -8.87 -20.53 8.81
C GLY A 185 -8.89 -20.62 10.33
N ASN A 186 -9.23 -21.77 10.90
CA ASN A 186 -9.31 -21.96 12.34
C ASN A 186 -8.03 -22.52 12.99
N GLY A 187 -7.04 -22.89 12.19
CA GLY A 187 -5.77 -23.44 12.65
C GLY A 187 -4.79 -22.39 13.18
N SER A 188 -3.60 -22.84 13.52
CA SER A 188 -2.47 -21.97 13.89
C SER A 188 -1.70 -21.45 12.67
N SER A 189 -1.97 -21.99 11.49
CA SER A 189 -1.28 -21.69 10.23
C SER A 189 -2.28 -21.74 9.08
N GLY A 190 -1.95 -21.07 8.00
CA GLY A 190 -2.71 -21.05 6.76
C GLY A 190 -3.16 -19.67 6.35
N HIS A 191 -3.04 -19.44 5.06
CA HIS A 191 -3.46 -18.23 4.38
C HIS A 191 -4.92 -18.35 3.90
N GLY A 192 -5.52 -17.22 3.52
CA GLY A 192 -6.84 -17.24 2.90
C GLY A 192 -6.78 -17.72 1.46
N ILE A 193 -6.21 -16.91 0.59
CA ILE A 193 -6.04 -17.18 -0.83
C ILE A 193 -4.56 -17.09 -1.18
N VAL A 194 -4.01 -18.11 -1.81
CA VAL A 194 -2.64 -18.11 -2.33
C VAL A 194 -2.65 -18.51 -3.79
N SER A 195 -2.00 -17.70 -4.61
CA SER A 195 -1.57 -18.10 -5.95
C SER A 195 -0.04 -18.08 -6.05
N LYS A 196 0.53 -19.12 -6.66
CA LYS A 196 1.97 -19.14 -7.02
C LYS A 196 2.27 -18.33 -8.29
N ASP A 197 1.20 -17.85 -8.96
CA ASP A 197 1.25 -16.90 -10.05
C ASP A 197 0.49 -15.63 -9.60
N ARG A 198 -0.49 -15.13 -10.36
CA ARG A 198 -1.23 -13.91 -10.05
C ARG A 198 -2.57 -14.17 -9.38
N VAL A 199 -3.01 -13.21 -8.57
CA VAL A 199 -4.39 -13.09 -8.08
C VAL A 199 -5.04 -11.88 -8.74
N LEU A 200 -6.11 -12.10 -9.50
CA LEU A 200 -6.88 -11.09 -10.19
C LEU A 200 -8.28 -11.00 -9.56
N VAL A 201 -8.78 -9.80 -9.30
CA VAL A 201 -10.13 -9.63 -8.76
C VAL A 201 -10.88 -8.56 -9.54
N SER A 202 -11.99 -8.97 -10.18
CA SER A 202 -12.84 -8.09 -10.98
C SER A 202 -14.01 -7.48 -10.21
N GLY A 203 -14.26 -7.90 -8.97
CA GLY A 203 -15.37 -7.47 -8.12
C GLY A 203 -15.77 -8.55 -7.14
N GLY A 204 -16.92 -8.37 -6.45
CA GLY A 204 -17.41 -9.31 -5.45
C GLY A 204 -17.32 -8.76 -4.03
N SER A 205 -17.78 -9.57 -3.07
CA SER A 205 -17.67 -9.26 -1.64
C SER A 205 -16.95 -10.40 -0.94
N TYR A 206 -15.95 -10.06 -0.13
CA TYR A 206 -15.06 -11.03 0.50
C TYR A 206 -14.93 -10.73 1.98
N SER A 207 -15.06 -11.78 2.81
CA SER A 207 -14.73 -11.74 4.23
C SER A 207 -13.69 -12.83 4.50
N ILE A 208 -12.48 -12.43 4.91
CA ILE A 208 -11.33 -13.33 5.08
C ILE A 208 -10.84 -13.19 6.52
N ALA A 209 -10.93 -14.29 7.29
CA ALA A 209 -10.42 -14.34 8.65
C ALA A 209 -9.48 -15.55 8.81
N VAL A 210 -8.16 -15.28 8.90
CA VAL A 210 -7.14 -16.33 8.81
C VAL A 210 -5.92 -16.06 9.71
N PRO A 211 -5.23 -17.12 10.17
CA PRO A 211 -4.07 -16.96 11.06
C PRO A 211 -2.78 -16.49 10.36
N GLN A 212 -2.68 -16.57 9.05
CA GLN A 212 -1.55 -16.07 8.29
C GLN A 212 -1.99 -14.87 7.43
N SER A 213 -1.58 -14.78 6.19
CA SER A 213 -1.94 -13.66 5.30
C SER A 213 -3.28 -13.88 4.61
N GLY A 214 -3.99 -12.78 4.33
CA GLY A 214 -5.31 -12.81 3.71
C GLY A 214 -5.26 -13.26 2.25
N ILE A 215 -4.64 -12.47 1.38
CA ILE A 215 -4.49 -12.74 -0.06
C ILE A 215 -3.01 -12.65 -0.41
N CYS A 216 -2.49 -13.70 -1.07
CA CYS A 216 -1.11 -13.76 -1.53
C CYS A 216 -1.05 -14.10 -3.03
N GLY A 217 -0.39 -13.26 -3.82
CA GLY A 217 -0.05 -13.52 -5.21
C GLY A 217 1.45 -13.43 -5.42
N LYS A 218 2.10 -14.54 -5.84
CA LYS A 218 3.56 -14.51 -5.99
C LYS A 218 3.97 -13.53 -7.08
N ASP A 219 3.38 -13.65 -8.26
CA ASP A 219 3.76 -12.81 -9.40
C ASP A 219 3.08 -11.44 -9.40
N GLY A 220 1.99 -11.31 -8.63
CA GLY A 220 1.31 -10.04 -8.43
C GLY A 220 -0.15 -10.15 -8.04
N ILE A 221 -0.72 -9.01 -7.70
CA ILE A 221 -2.13 -8.87 -7.32
C ILE A 221 -2.73 -7.70 -8.10
N GLU A 222 -3.86 -7.93 -8.76
CA GLU A 222 -4.62 -6.89 -9.43
C GLU A 222 -6.08 -6.94 -8.98
N ILE A 223 -6.56 -5.86 -8.38
CA ILE A 223 -7.95 -5.70 -7.92
C ILE A 223 -8.55 -4.50 -8.64
N THR A 224 -9.57 -4.73 -9.47
CA THR A 224 -10.26 -3.66 -10.21
C THR A 224 -11.68 -3.41 -9.72
N GLY A 225 -11.99 -3.86 -8.52
CA GLY A 225 -13.28 -3.65 -7.86
C GLY A 225 -13.49 -4.61 -6.70
N GLY A 226 -14.65 -4.50 -6.05
CA GLY A 226 -15.03 -5.36 -4.93
C GLY A 226 -14.90 -4.72 -3.57
N THR A 227 -15.42 -5.44 -2.58
CA THR A 227 -15.38 -5.05 -1.16
C THR A 227 -14.73 -6.17 -0.35
N PHE A 228 -13.77 -5.82 0.47
CA PHE A 228 -12.98 -6.76 1.25
C PHE A 228 -13.02 -6.38 2.72
N GLU A 229 -13.24 -7.37 3.56
CA GLU A 229 -13.00 -7.34 4.98
C GLU A 229 -11.97 -8.42 5.30
N ILE A 230 -10.77 -8.05 5.69
CA ILE A 230 -9.67 -8.98 5.95
C ILE A 230 -9.16 -8.77 7.36
N ASP A 231 -9.24 -9.83 8.16
CA ASP A 231 -8.66 -9.92 9.50
C ASP A 231 -7.64 -11.06 9.52
N CYS A 232 -6.35 -10.72 9.72
CA CYS A 232 -5.29 -11.71 9.69
C CYS A 232 -4.15 -11.35 10.66
N ARG A 233 -3.37 -12.39 11.06
CA ARG A 233 -2.26 -12.18 12.00
C ARG A 233 -0.94 -11.82 11.30
N LYS A 234 -0.91 -11.87 9.97
CA LYS A 234 0.23 -11.50 9.14
C LYS A 234 -0.16 -10.35 8.21
N THR A 235 0.16 -10.43 6.96
CA THR A 235 -0.10 -9.38 5.97
C THR A 235 -1.46 -9.58 5.30
N ALA A 236 -2.29 -8.52 5.23
CA ALA A 236 -3.62 -8.69 4.66
C ALA A 236 -3.58 -8.91 3.14
N ILE A 237 -2.80 -8.12 2.40
CA ILE A 237 -2.59 -8.27 0.94
C ILE A 237 -1.09 -8.33 0.69
N LYS A 238 -0.62 -9.44 0.08
CA LYS A 238 0.81 -9.69 -0.10
C LYS A 238 1.14 -10.09 -1.54
N ALA A 239 1.88 -9.26 -2.26
CA ALA A 239 2.44 -9.58 -3.56
C ALA A 239 3.97 -9.70 -3.40
N GLU A 240 4.51 -10.92 -3.44
CA GLU A 240 5.91 -11.16 -3.08
C GLU A 240 6.55 -12.15 -4.04
N ASN A 241 7.56 -11.68 -4.77
CA ASN A 241 8.39 -12.50 -5.63
C ASN A 241 9.87 -12.20 -5.36
N ASP A 242 10.54 -13.15 -4.68
CA ASP A 242 11.97 -13.05 -4.37
C ASP A 242 12.86 -13.52 -5.53
N ASP A 243 12.27 -14.15 -6.56
CA ASP A 243 13.00 -14.75 -7.68
C ASP A 243 13.15 -13.78 -8.85
N ASP A 244 12.18 -12.87 -9.04
CA ASP A 244 12.14 -11.92 -10.16
C ASP A 244 11.66 -10.54 -9.67
N ALA A 245 12.56 -9.57 -9.63
CA ALA A 245 12.28 -8.20 -9.18
C ALA A 245 11.29 -7.41 -10.07
N SER A 246 10.93 -7.92 -11.25
CA SER A 246 9.88 -7.32 -12.08
C SER A 246 8.47 -7.76 -11.71
N LEU A 247 8.36 -8.77 -10.87
CA LEU A 247 7.13 -9.35 -10.35
C LEU A 247 6.90 -8.95 -8.89
N GLY A 248 5.79 -9.39 -8.31
CA GLY A 248 5.41 -8.99 -6.95
C GLY A 248 4.81 -7.58 -6.87
N ASN A 249 4.19 -7.12 -7.95
CA ASN A 249 3.48 -5.85 -8.01
C ASN A 249 2.05 -5.98 -7.47
N ALA A 250 1.50 -4.89 -6.92
CA ALA A 250 0.08 -4.80 -6.66
C ALA A 250 -0.54 -3.56 -7.30
N VAL A 251 -1.71 -3.74 -7.93
CA VAL A 251 -2.52 -2.67 -8.49
C VAL A 251 -3.94 -2.80 -7.93
N LEU A 252 -4.35 -1.81 -7.15
CA LEU A 252 -5.66 -1.78 -6.51
C LEU A 252 -6.45 -0.59 -7.05
N SER A 253 -7.60 -0.85 -7.64
CA SER A 253 -8.40 0.18 -8.31
C SER A 253 -9.87 0.04 -7.97
N SER A 254 -10.53 1.16 -7.64
CA SER A 254 -11.99 1.24 -7.48
C SER A 254 -12.57 0.19 -6.53
N CYS A 255 -11.83 -0.18 -5.49
CA CYS A 255 -12.19 -1.18 -4.50
C CYS A 255 -12.32 -0.57 -3.11
N LYS A 256 -13.02 -1.30 -2.24
CA LYS A 256 -13.15 -0.95 -0.82
C LYS A 256 -12.48 -2.01 0.03
N LEU A 257 -11.54 -1.59 0.84
CA LEU A 257 -10.69 -2.44 1.67
C LEU A 257 -10.83 -2.04 3.14
N ASN A 258 -11.21 -2.99 3.98
CA ASN A 258 -11.15 -2.90 5.43
C ASN A 258 -10.17 -3.99 5.92
N LEU A 259 -8.98 -3.56 6.32
CA LEU A 259 -7.86 -4.44 6.60
C LEU A 259 -7.43 -4.33 8.06
N THR A 260 -7.39 -5.47 8.76
CA THR A 260 -6.78 -5.62 10.08
C THR A 260 -5.66 -6.64 9.96
N ALA A 261 -4.43 -6.23 10.23
CA ALA A 261 -3.25 -7.06 10.04
C ALA A 261 -2.33 -7.06 11.27
N GLY A 262 -1.84 -8.24 11.63
CA GLY A 262 -0.87 -8.40 12.72
C GLY A 262 0.57 -8.06 12.32
N ASN A 263 0.85 -7.94 11.01
CA ASN A 263 2.09 -7.38 10.45
C ASN A 263 1.71 -6.19 9.56
N HIS A 264 1.96 -6.29 8.25
CA HIS A 264 1.67 -5.22 7.30
C HIS A 264 0.22 -5.31 6.78
N GLY A 265 -0.38 -4.16 6.51
CA GLY A 265 -1.65 -4.12 5.80
C GLY A 265 -1.50 -4.58 4.35
N ILE A 266 -0.59 -3.93 3.61
CA ILE A 266 -0.24 -4.29 2.23
C ILE A 266 1.28 -4.41 2.13
N TYR A 267 1.77 -5.48 1.49
CA TYR A 267 3.19 -5.66 1.21
C TYR A 267 3.42 -6.04 -0.26
N THR A 268 4.41 -5.41 -0.88
CA THR A 268 4.82 -5.70 -2.27
C THR A 268 6.33 -5.68 -2.42
N THR A 269 6.90 -6.60 -3.20
CA THR A 269 8.34 -6.61 -3.48
C THR A 269 8.75 -5.76 -4.68
N ALA A 270 7.80 -5.30 -5.51
CA ALA A 270 8.12 -4.45 -6.65
C ALA A 270 7.44 -3.08 -6.55
N SER A 271 6.17 -2.94 -6.94
CA SER A 271 5.49 -1.66 -6.85
C SER A 271 4.06 -1.78 -6.36
N LEU A 272 3.55 -0.70 -5.77
CA LEU A 272 2.15 -0.57 -5.38
C LEU A 272 1.51 0.62 -6.07
N LYS A 273 0.36 0.42 -6.72
CA LYS A 273 -0.45 1.49 -7.31
C LYS A 273 -1.87 1.44 -6.78
N LEU A 274 -2.33 2.57 -6.26
CA LEU A 274 -3.69 2.76 -5.72
C LEU A 274 -4.44 3.77 -6.58
N PHE A 275 -5.57 3.35 -7.19
CA PHE A 275 -6.43 4.19 -8.02
C PHE A 275 -7.84 4.27 -7.43
N ASN A 276 -8.22 5.41 -6.87
CA ASN A 276 -9.55 5.63 -6.28
C ASN A 276 -9.96 4.52 -5.28
N VAL A 277 -9.06 4.18 -4.36
CA VAL A 277 -9.27 3.14 -3.36
C VAL A 277 -9.92 3.74 -2.12
N GLU A 278 -10.94 3.06 -1.56
CA GLU A 278 -11.42 3.31 -0.21
C GLU A 278 -10.73 2.33 0.74
N LEU A 279 -9.77 2.77 1.51
CA LEU A 279 -8.97 1.97 2.44
C LEU A 279 -9.20 2.42 3.87
N THR A 280 -9.58 1.47 4.73
CA THR A 280 -9.46 1.58 6.18
C THR A 280 -8.52 0.48 6.62
N LEU A 281 -7.40 0.85 7.24
CA LEU A 281 -6.32 -0.08 7.55
C LEU A 281 -5.83 0.10 8.98
N SER A 282 -5.71 -1.02 9.70
CA SER A 282 -5.03 -1.10 10.97
C SER A 282 -3.96 -2.19 10.91
N ALA A 283 -2.70 -1.84 11.16
CA ALA A 283 -1.57 -2.75 11.14
C ALA A 283 -0.74 -2.66 12.42
N SER A 284 -0.21 -3.81 12.88
CA SER A 284 0.68 -3.86 14.05
C SER A 284 2.15 -3.62 13.71
N GLU A 285 2.48 -3.56 12.44
CA GLU A 285 3.75 -3.11 11.88
C GLU A 285 3.42 -2.00 10.87
N ARG A 286 4.03 -1.98 9.67
CA ARG A 286 3.78 -0.97 8.65
C ARG A 286 2.38 -1.07 8.06
N GLY A 287 1.77 0.06 7.82
CA GLY A 287 0.49 0.09 7.12
C GLY A 287 0.64 -0.45 5.69
N ILE A 288 1.42 0.23 4.88
CA ILE A 288 1.83 -0.17 3.53
C ILE A 288 3.35 -0.27 3.50
N ASN A 289 3.87 -1.43 3.08
CA ASN A 289 5.29 -1.67 2.92
C ASN A 289 5.59 -2.08 1.47
N CYS A 290 6.48 -1.37 0.79
CA CYS A 290 6.81 -1.61 -0.61
C CYS A 290 8.33 -1.59 -0.81
N ASP A 291 8.90 -2.64 -1.40
CA ASP A 291 10.32 -2.64 -1.75
C ASP A 291 10.65 -1.85 -3.03
N GLY A 292 9.64 -1.31 -3.70
CA GLY A 292 9.77 -0.40 -4.83
C GLY A 292 8.98 0.89 -4.63
N ASP A 293 8.32 1.37 -5.67
CA ASP A 293 7.58 2.63 -5.65
C ASP A 293 6.14 2.47 -5.16
N ILE A 294 5.65 3.45 -4.40
CA ILE A 294 4.23 3.60 -4.05
C ILE A 294 3.64 4.77 -4.84
N THR A 295 2.52 4.54 -5.53
CA THR A 295 1.78 5.59 -6.23
C THR A 295 0.33 5.64 -5.76
N VAL A 296 -0.13 6.80 -5.29
CA VAL A 296 -1.52 7.06 -4.91
C VAL A 296 -2.16 8.01 -5.91
N SER A 297 -3.20 7.56 -6.59
CA SER A 297 -3.95 8.32 -7.62
C SER A 297 -5.43 8.42 -7.26
N GLY A 298 -5.72 9.00 -6.10
CA GLY A 298 -7.08 9.23 -5.62
C GLY A 298 -7.58 8.20 -4.63
N GLY A 299 -8.77 8.48 -4.10
CA GLY A 299 -9.42 7.66 -3.07
C GLY A 299 -9.36 8.29 -1.68
N ASN A 300 -9.81 7.50 -0.70
CA ASN A 300 -9.79 7.88 0.71
C ASN A 300 -9.03 6.79 1.48
N LEU A 301 -7.94 7.15 2.09
CA LEU A 301 -7.09 6.25 2.85
C LEU A 301 -7.08 6.67 4.31
N ASP A 302 -7.58 5.80 5.18
CA ASP A 302 -7.54 5.93 6.63
C ASP A 302 -6.61 4.83 7.16
N ILE A 303 -5.41 5.22 7.63
CA ILE A 303 -4.34 4.29 7.96
C ILE A 303 -3.89 4.52 9.40
N ALA A 304 -3.91 3.45 10.19
CA ALA A 304 -3.32 3.38 11.51
C ALA A 304 -2.29 2.25 11.57
N SER A 305 -1.05 2.57 11.95
CA SER A 305 0.07 1.62 12.04
C SER A 305 0.85 1.83 13.34
N SER A 306 1.59 0.79 13.76
CA SER A 306 2.50 0.89 14.91
C SER A 306 3.95 1.20 14.52
N ASP A 307 4.25 1.17 13.26
CA ASP A 307 5.48 1.53 12.56
C ASP A 307 5.07 2.54 11.48
N ASP A 308 5.75 2.65 10.34
CA ASP A 308 5.40 3.59 9.28
C ASP A 308 4.01 3.35 8.71
N ALA A 309 3.31 4.44 8.34
CA ALA A 309 2.04 4.25 7.65
C ALA A 309 2.24 3.88 6.17
N LEU A 310 3.13 4.58 5.46
CA LEU A 310 3.60 4.24 4.13
C LEU A 310 5.13 4.17 4.12
N HIS A 311 5.66 3.00 3.82
CA HIS A 311 7.09 2.79 3.66
C HIS A 311 7.43 2.30 2.25
N ALA A 312 8.37 2.97 1.58
CA ALA A 312 8.86 2.60 0.26
C ALA A 312 10.39 2.65 0.20
N LYS A 313 11.03 1.58 -0.31
CA LYS A 313 12.47 1.67 -0.68
C LYS A 313 12.68 2.50 -1.94
N GLY A 314 11.66 2.64 -2.78
CA GLY A 314 11.62 3.56 -3.90
C GLY A 314 10.88 4.84 -3.55
N ASN A 315 10.27 5.46 -4.55
CA ASN A 315 9.57 6.73 -4.38
C ASN A 315 8.15 6.55 -3.82
N ILE A 316 7.68 7.55 -3.08
CA ILE A 316 6.26 7.70 -2.75
C ILE A 316 5.71 8.88 -3.54
N THR A 317 4.72 8.64 -4.41
CA THR A 317 4.09 9.69 -5.20
C THR A 317 2.60 9.76 -4.92
N VAL A 318 2.13 10.90 -4.41
CA VAL A 318 0.71 11.20 -4.24
C VAL A 318 0.27 12.16 -5.33
N HIS A 319 -0.48 11.68 -6.32
CA HIS A 319 -1.06 12.54 -7.35
C HIS A 319 -2.25 13.32 -6.82
N THR A 320 -3.12 12.65 -6.09
CA THR A 320 -4.29 13.21 -5.41
C THR A 320 -4.89 12.18 -4.47
N GLY A 321 -5.85 12.58 -3.63
CA GLY A 321 -6.59 11.71 -2.71
C GLY A 321 -6.77 12.39 -1.35
N ASN A 322 -7.52 11.74 -0.47
CA ASN A 322 -7.67 12.15 0.91
C ASN A 322 -7.03 11.09 1.80
N MET A 323 -6.11 11.48 2.63
CA MET A 323 -5.38 10.59 3.51
C MET A 323 -5.50 11.10 4.94
N HIS A 324 -5.88 10.19 5.85
CA HIS A 324 -5.94 10.44 7.29
C HIS A 324 -5.05 9.40 7.97
N ILE A 325 -3.97 9.84 8.60
CA ILE A 325 -2.86 8.96 8.96
C ILE A 325 -2.47 9.12 10.43
N SER A 326 -2.31 7.96 11.09
CA SER A 326 -1.62 7.85 12.38
C SER A 326 -0.59 6.73 12.30
N SER A 327 0.64 7.02 12.66
CA SER A 327 1.73 6.05 12.73
C SER A 327 2.40 6.06 14.10
N GLY A 328 3.11 4.98 14.40
CA GLY A 328 3.97 4.89 15.59
C GLY A 328 5.38 5.35 15.31
N ASP A 329 5.78 5.31 14.03
CA ASP A 329 6.99 5.87 13.46
C ASP A 329 6.59 6.87 12.37
N ASP A 330 7.11 6.83 11.17
CA ASP A 330 6.87 7.87 10.19
C ASP A 330 5.52 7.71 9.49
N ALA A 331 4.89 8.86 9.16
CA ALA A 331 3.69 8.77 8.36
C ALA A 331 4.02 8.36 6.92
N PHE A 332 5.05 8.97 6.32
CA PHE A 332 5.62 8.58 5.04
C PHE A 332 7.12 8.43 5.19
N HIS A 333 7.62 7.23 4.91
CA HIS A 333 9.05 6.94 4.83
C HIS A 333 9.44 6.49 3.42
N SER A 334 10.46 7.12 2.83
CA SER A 334 10.96 6.77 1.50
C SER A 334 12.48 6.82 1.48
N ASP A 335 13.14 5.71 1.07
CA ASP A 335 14.60 5.72 0.87
C ASP A 335 15.01 6.62 -0.32
N ALA A 336 14.05 7.14 -1.09
CA ALA A 336 14.26 7.99 -2.26
C ALA A 336 13.49 9.32 -2.14
N ALA A 337 12.46 9.53 -2.94
CA ALA A 337 11.73 10.78 -2.97
C ALA A 337 10.26 10.64 -2.56
N ILE A 338 9.78 11.57 -1.76
CA ILE A 338 8.35 11.79 -1.54
C ILE A 338 7.89 12.95 -2.41
N THR A 339 6.88 12.71 -3.24
CA THR A 339 6.29 13.75 -4.09
C THR A 339 4.79 13.86 -3.85
N VAL A 340 4.34 15.02 -3.40
CA VAL A 340 2.91 15.36 -3.28
C VAL A 340 2.53 16.35 -4.35
N ASN A 341 1.72 15.93 -5.33
CA ASN A 341 1.24 16.80 -6.39
C ASN A 341 -0.03 17.54 -6.02
N SER A 342 -0.94 16.90 -5.29
CA SER A 342 -2.25 17.44 -4.89
C SER A 342 -2.90 16.54 -3.85
N GLY A 343 -4.10 16.89 -3.38
CA GLY A 343 -4.90 16.11 -2.44
C GLY A 343 -4.95 16.74 -1.05
N SER A 344 -5.50 15.99 -0.10
CA SER A 344 -5.57 16.37 1.31
C SER A 344 -4.90 15.30 2.14
N ILE A 345 -3.85 15.64 2.85
CA ILE A 345 -3.10 14.74 3.72
C ILE A 345 -3.16 15.30 5.13
N ASP A 346 -3.77 14.54 6.03
CA ASP A 346 -3.92 14.85 7.45
C ASP A 346 -3.16 13.80 8.26
N ILE A 347 -1.97 14.15 8.70
CA ILE A 347 -1.15 13.35 9.60
C ILE A 347 -1.38 13.88 11.00
N TYR A 348 -2.29 13.22 11.73
CA TYR A 348 -2.68 13.70 13.05
C TYR A 348 -1.81 13.14 14.18
N ARG A 349 -0.92 12.19 13.85
CA ARG A 349 0.11 11.67 14.75
C ARG A 349 1.14 10.87 13.96
N SER A 350 2.44 11.15 14.21
CA SER A 350 3.59 10.37 13.75
C SER A 350 4.81 10.65 14.62
N HIS A 351 5.89 9.91 14.46
CA HIS A 351 7.21 10.31 14.95
C HIS A 351 7.73 11.40 14.02
N GLU A 352 7.98 11.08 12.74
CA GLU A 352 8.20 12.07 11.70
C GLU A 352 7.00 12.12 10.73
N GLY A 353 6.79 13.29 10.11
CA GLY A 353 5.67 13.45 9.18
C GLY A 353 5.98 12.89 7.81
N LEU A 354 6.91 13.50 7.09
CA LEU A 354 7.39 13.08 5.78
C LEU A 354 8.91 12.93 5.84
N GLU A 355 9.41 11.69 5.79
CA GLU A 355 10.85 11.39 5.79
C GLU A 355 11.28 10.81 4.45
N GLY A 356 12.33 11.37 3.84
CA GLY A 356 12.90 10.86 2.61
C GLY A 356 14.21 11.56 2.22
N LEU A 357 14.95 11.04 1.23
CA LEU A 357 16.08 11.76 0.69
C LEU A 357 15.66 13.13 0.13
N THR A 358 14.46 13.16 -0.49
CA THR A 358 13.92 14.36 -1.11
C THR A 358 12.44 14.48 -0.84
N VAL A 359 11.97 15.63 -0.40
CA VAL A 359 10.54 15.92 -0.23
C VAL A 359 10.10 17.04 -1.15
N ILE A 360 9.17 16.74 -2.07
CA ILE A 360 8.66 17.65 -3.09
C ILE A 360 7.16 17.86 -2.89
N ILE A 361 6.74 19.09 -2.63
CA ILE A 361 5.33 19.48 -2.50
C ILE A 361 4.99 20.44 -3.62
N ASN A 362 4.29 19.93 -4.65
CA ASN A 362 3.81 20.73 -5.78
C ASN A 362 2.47 21.41 -5.47
N GLY A 363 1.68 20.86 -4.54
CA GLY A 363 0.37 21.37 -4.15
C GLY A 363 -0.32 20.50 -3.12
N GLY A 364 -1.59 20.76 -2.87
CA GLY A 364 -2.42 20.04 -1.90
C GLY A 364 -2.64 20.80 -0.60
N ASN A 365 -3.37 20.16 0.31
CA ASN A 365 -3.55 20.62 1.69
C ASN A 365 -2.92 19.56 2.60
N ILE A 366 -1.86 19.94 3.29
CA ILE A 366 -1.05 19.01 4.10
C ILE A 366 -0.99 19.57 5.51
N ASP A 367 -1.54 18.82 6.45
CA ASP A 367 -1.54 19.10 7.86
C ASP A 367 -0.74 17.99 8.56
N ILE A 368 0.31 18.35 9.31
CA ILE A 368 1.24 17.42 9.97
C ILE A 368 1.32 17.74 11.46
N VAL A 369 1.13 16.70 12.29
CA VAL A 369 1.47 16.70 13.70
C VAL A 369 2.42 15.56 13.96
N SER A 370 3.66 15.87 14.38
CA SER A 370 4.71 14.92 14.65
C SER A 370 5.31 15.09 16.05
N ASP A 371 5.79 13.99 16.63
CA ASP A 371 6.48 13.98 17.93
C ASP A 371 7.95 14.45 17.80
N ASP A 372 8.55 14.27 16.62
CA ASP A 372 9.87 14.74 16.20
C ASP A 372 9.73 15.64 14.98
N ASP A 373 10.44 15.41 13.86
CA ASP A 373 10.46 16.32 12.75
C ASP A 373 9.18 16.29 11.90
N GLY A 374 8.80 17.47 11.39
CA GLY A 374 7.61 17.57 10.55
C GLY A 374 7.85 17.07 9.14
N ILE A 375 8.87 17.61 8.48
CA ILE A 375 9.35 17.21 7.16
C ILE A 375 10.85 17.06 7.25
N ASN A 376 11.35 15.84 7.06
CA ASN A 376 12.77 15.51 7.11
C ASN A 376 13.29 15.06 5.74
N ALA A 377 14.27 15.76 5.20
CA ALA A 377 14.98 15.39 3.98
C ALA A 377 16.47 15.13 4.29
N SER A 378 16.72 14.01 4.97
CA SER A 378 18.05 13.67 5.50
C SER A 378 18.74 12.51 4.78
N GLY A 379 18.07 11.87 3.82
CA GLY A 379 18.61 10.72 3.10
C GLY A 379 18.69 9.46 3.94
N GLY A 380 17.58 8.85 4.23
CA GLY A 380 17.33 7.52 4.76
C GLY A 380 18.37 6.91 5.71
N ASP A 381 17.96 6.06 6.59
CA ASP A 381 18.84 5.42 7.59
C ASP A 381 20.04 4.70 6.94
N SER A 382 21.17 5.41 6.80
CA SER A 382 22.45 4.86 6.35
C SER A 382 23.13 3.99 7.42
N SER A 383 22.34 3.31 8.26
CA SER A 383 22.83 2.46 9.35
C SER A 383 23.69 1.26 8.88
N ASP A 384 23.74 0.98 7.58
CA ASP A 384 24.48 -0.14 7.01
C ASP A 384 25.90 0.17 6.51
N VAL A 385 26.38 1.40 6.62
CA VAL A 385 27.75 1.69 6.25
C VAL A 385 28.66 1.58 7.48
N SER A 386 29.36 0.46 7.59
CA SER A 386 30.47 0.28 8.52
C SER A 386 31.63 1.23 8.18
N GLY A 387 31.53 2.47 8.59
CA GLY A 387 32.49 3.53 8.36
C GLY A 387 32.14 4.75 9.20
N ASP A 388 33.07 5.66 9.37
CA ASP A 388 32.91 6.87 10.17
C ASP A 388 31.53 7.54 9.91
N LYS A 389 30.80 7.85 10.99
CA LYS A 389 29.54 8.61 10.86
C LYS A 389 29.80 9.87 10.04
N PRO A 390 28.93 10.17 9.05
CA PRO A 390 29.08 11.44 8.31
C PRO A 390 29.10 12.60 9.30
N ASP A 391 29.80 13.65 8.93
CA ASP A 391 29.80 14.90 9.70
C ASP A 391 28.36 15.43 9.70
N PRO A 392 27.69 15.56 10.85
CA PRO A 392 26.29 16.01 10.93
C PRO A 392 26.05 17.40 10.33
N PHE A 393 27.14 18.18 10.07
CA PHE A 393 27.07 19.47 9.40
C PHE A 393 27.50 19.41 7.93
N SER A 394 27.69 18.22 7.36
CA SER A 394 27.98 18.07 5.94
C SER A 394 26.73 18.29 5.10
N VAL A 395 26.88 19.10 4.04
CA VAL A 395 25.77 19.27 3.07
C VAL A 395 25.64 18.05 2.20
N GLU A 396 24.46 17.46 2.18
CA GLU A 396 24.08 16.42 1.22
C GLU A 396 23.43 17.04 -0.01
N PRO A 397 24.10 17.07 -1.17
CA PRO A 397 23.63 17.83 -2.33
C PRO A 397 22.31 17.30 -2.92
N ASP A 398 22.03 16.02 -2.71
CA ASP A 398 20.85 15.34 -3.23
C ASP A 398 19.67 15.39 -2.24
N ALA A 399 19.92 15.77 -0.98
CA ALA A 399 18.85 15.99 0.01
C ALA A 399 18.26 17.39 -0.16
N TYR A 400 16.94 17.48 -0.27
CA TYR A 400 16.28 18.80 -0.27
C TYR A 400 14.77 18.73 0.00
N ILE A 401 14.26 19.82 0.55
CA ILE A 401 12.83 20.10 0.62
C ILE A 401 12.49 21.12 -0.46
N TYR A 402 11.54 20.80 -1.34
CA TYR A 402 11.07 21.71 -2.39
C TYR A 402 9.56 21.93 -2.29
N ILE A 403 9.13 23.16 -2.04
CA ILE A 403 7.71 23.52 -1.96
C ILE A 403 7.36 24.51 -3.06
N ALA A 404 6.56 24.09 -4.03
CA ALA A 404 6.14 24.87 -5.17
C ALA A 404 4.70 25.44 -5.01
N GLY A 405 3.91 24.86 -4.12
CA GLY A 405 2.51 25.27 -3.92
C GLY A 405 1.83 24.54 -2.78
N GLY A 406 0.51 24.76 -2.66
CA GLY A 406 -0.30 24.14 -1.63
C GLY A 406 -0.41 24.93 -0.34
N MET A 407 -1.14 24.37 0.61
CA MET A 407 -1.19 24.79 2.01
C MET A 407 -0.50 23.72 2.85
N VAL A 408 0.54 24.08 3.57
CA VAL A 408 1.34 23.17 4.38
C VAL A 408 1.37 23.71 5.80
N ASN A 409 0.79 22.97 6.73
CA ASN A 409 0.80 23.31 8.15
C ASN A 409 1.55 22.18 8.88
N VAL A 410 2.56 22.55 9.65
CA VAL A 410 3.40 21.64 10.41
C VAL A 410 3.39 22.05 11.88
N ASP A 411 3.13 21.11 12.77
CA ASP A 411 3.27 21.24 14.23
C ASP A 411 4.16 20.09 14.71
N ALA A 412 5.44 20.37 14.86
CA ALA A 412 6.50 19.40 15.14
C ALA A 412 7.05 19.54 16.56
N GLY A 413 7.37 18.41 17.17
CA GLY A 413 8.06 18.34 18.46
C GLY A 413 9.56 18.61 18.33
N GLY A 414 10.16 18.22 17.20
CA GLY A 414 11.51 18.48 16.74
C GLY A 414 11.57 19.67 15.78
N ASP A 415 12.31 19.54 14.67
CA ASP A 415 12.37 20.54 13.63
C ASP A 415 11.13 20.50 12.75
N GLY A 416 10.61 21.67 12.43
CA GLY A 416 9.43 21.73 11.55
C GLY A 416 9.77 21.34 10.11
N LEU A 417 10.86 21.88 9.57
CA LEU A 417 11.49 21.47 8.32
C LEU A 417 12.96 21.20 8.62
N ASP A 418 13.40 19.97 8.43
CA ASP A 418 14.81 19.55 8.55
C ASP A 418 15.37 19.04 7.23
N THR A 419 16.61 19.38 6.91
CA THR A 419 17.32 18.77 5.79
C THR A 419 18.83 18.84 5.92
N ASN A 420 19.50 17.74 5.68
CA ASN A 420 20.96 17.74 5.48
C ASN A 420 21.40 18.49 4.20
N GLY A 421 20.46 18.95 3.39
CA GLY A 421 20.70 19.67 2.14
C GLY A 421 20.10 21.07 2.11
N SER A 422 19.26 21.36 1.13
CA SER A 422 18.73 22.69 0.88
C SER A 422 17.20 22.77 0.91
N ILE A 423 16.67 23.93 1.27
CA ILE A 423 15.23 24.22 1.24
C ILE A 423 14.94 25.19 0.11
N PHE A 424 13.96 24.87 -0.74
CA PHE A 424 13.49 25.70 -1.83
C PHE A 424 12.00 25.96 -1.68
N VAL A 425 11.59 27.22 -1.59
CA VAL A 425 10.18 27.63 -1.58
C VAL A 425 9.94 28.56 -2.76
N THR A 426 9.11 28.11 -3.69
CA THR A 426 8.76 28.89 -4.89
C THR A 426 7.28 29.28 -4.93
N GLY A 427 6.46 28.71 -4.02
CA GLY A 427 5.03 29.00 -3.87
C GLY A 427 4.44 28.38 -2.61
N GLY A 428 3.13 28.51 -2.44
CA GLY A 428 2.37 27.95 -1.31
C GLY A 428 2.17 28.89 -0.13
N ASP A 429 1.32 28.47 0.81
CA ASP A 429 1.09 29.07 2.13
C ASP A 429 1.57 28.07 3.19
N ILE A 430 2.72 28.31 3.79
CA ILE A 430 3.45 27.38 4.64
C ILE A 430 3.49 27.94 6.05
N ARG A 431 3.03 27.15 7.00
CA ARG A 431 3.06 27.49 8.43
C ARG A 431 3.74 26.35 9.18
N VAL A 432 4.79 26.70 9.85
CA VAL A 432 5.66 25.76 10.57
C VAL A 432 5.75 26.16 12.03
N SER A 433 5.39 25.27 12.91
CA SER A 433 5.61 25.34 14.34
C SER A 433 6.60 24.21 14.68
N GLY A 434 7.83 24.54 14.99
CA GLY A 434 8.82 23.59 15.45
C GLY A 434 9.06 23.68 16.94
N SER A 435 10.02 22.92 17.45
CA SER A 435 10.38 22.86 18.86
C SER A 435 10.66 24.23 19.46
N THR A 436 10.28 24.39 20.71
CA THR A 436 10.61 25.56 21.54
C THR A 436 11.63 25.22 22.62
N ARG A 437 12.27 24.05 22.54
CA ARG A 437 13.22 23.53 23.54
C ARG A 437 14.33 22.73 22.83
N GLY A 438 15.51 22.76 23.40
CA GLY A 438 16.62 21.97 22.89
C GLY A 438 17.44 22.72 21.83
N ALA A 439 17.97 21.96 20.88
CA ALA A 439 18.71 22.47 19.71
C ALA A 439 17.80 22.62 18.48
N ASP A 440 16.61 21.99 18.53
CA ASP A 440 15.67 21.93 17.41
C ASP A 440 14.90 23.24 17.28
N GLY A 441 14.39 23.53 16.10
CA GLY A 441 13.71 24.79 15.78
C GLY A 441 12.56 24.64 14.81
N ALA A 442 12.20 25.72 14.13
CA ALA A 442 11.17 25.64 13.10
C ALA A 442 11.74 25.18 11.75
N ILE A 443 13.02 25.49 11.49
CA ILE A 443 13.68 25.20 10.22
C ILE A 443 15.15 24.94 10.51
N ASP A 444 15.65 23.76 10.12
CA ASP A 444 17.07 23.43 10.07
C ASP A 444 17.51 23.01 8.66
N TYR A 445 18.74 23.33 8.26
CA TYR A 445 19.30 22.97 6.96
C TYR A 445 20.82 23.13 6.93
N ASN A 446 21.52 22.19 6.35
CA ASN A 446 22.98 22.24 6.19
C ASN A 446 23.42 23.03 4.93
N GLY A 447 22.54 23.18 3.94
CA GLY A 447 22.86 23.83 2.65
C GLY A 447 22.38 25.27 2.55
N ASN A 448 21.37 25.50 1.70
CA ASN A 448 20.81 26.83 1.45
C ASN A 448 19.29 26.86 1.61
N ALA A 449 18.77 27.93 2.19
CA ALA A 449 17.34 28.22 2.13
C ALA A 449 17.06 29.30 1.07
N VAL A 450 16.31 28.96 0.02
CA VAL A 450 16.01 29.83 -1.12
C VAL A 450 14.49 30.01 -1.24
N ILE A 451 14.02 31.21 -0.90
CA ILE A 451 12.58 31.54 -0.95
C ILE A 451 12.37 32.56 -2.05
N THR A 452 11.70 32.18 -3.15
CA THR A 452 11.44 33.05 -4.31
C THR A 452 9.96 33.36 -4.51
N GLY A 453 9.07 32.67 -3.80
CA GLY A 453 7.62 32.89 -3.86
C GLY A 453 6.90 32.23 -2.68
N GLY A 454 5.57 32.42 -2.61
CA GLY A 454 4.75 31.90 -1.52
C GLY A 454 4.82 32.70 -0.24
N THR A 455 4.29 32.14 0.82
CA THR A 455 4.32 32.69 2.20
C THR A 455 4.88 31.61 3.11
N LEU A 456 5.92 31.91 3.88
CA LEU A 456 6.46 31.04 4.91
C LEU A 456 6.41 31.77 6.25
N ILE A 457 5.67 31.19 7.20
CA ILE A 457 5.59 31.63 8.59
C ILE A 457 6.14 30.51 9.45
N ALA A 458 7.25 30.76 10.11
CA ALA A 458 7.89 29.79 10.96
C ALA A 458 7.98 30.31 12.40
N ALA A 459 7.71 29.44 13.37
CA ALA A 459 7.78 29.72 14.79
C ALA A 459 8.41 28.55 15.53
N GLY A 460 9.49 28.81 16.25
CA GLY A 460 10.25 27.80 17.01
C GLY A 460 11.44 28.45 17.66
N MET A 461 12.37 27.65 18.20
CA MET A 461 13.68 28.18 18.59
C MET A 461 14.40 28.67 17.37
N SER A 462 15.12 29.77 17.48
CA SER A 462 16.12 30.15 16.48
C SER A 462 17.47 29.67 16.97
N GLU A 463 18.11 28.78 16.25
CA GLU A 463 19.50 28.49 16.51
C GLU A 463 20.37 29.74 16.37
N MET A 464 21.34 29.88 17.27
CA MET A 464 22.33 30.98 17.23
C MET A 464 23.60 30.48 16.59
#